data_556bf225008139291d4da2dacb12a8c7
#
_entry.id   556bf225008139291d4da2dacb12a8c7
#
_cell.length_a   1.000
_cell.length_b   1.000
_cell.length_c   1.000
_cell.angle_alpha   90.00
_cell.angle_beta   90.00
_cell.angle_gamma   90.00
#
_symmetry.space_group_name_H-M   'P 1'
#
loop_
_entity.id
_entity.type
_entity.pdbx_description
1 polymer ?
#
loop_
_entity_poly.entity_id
_entity_poly.type
_entity_poly.pdbx_seq_one_letter_code
_entity_poly.pdbx_strand_id
1 'polypeptide(L)'
;PQITLWQRPLAKIKVGGQIKEALLDTGADDTVLEEMDLPGRWKPKMIGGIGGFVKVRQYDQIPIEICGHKVISTVLVGPTPQNIIGRNLMTQIGCTLNF
;
A
#
# COMPACT_ATOMS: atom_id res chain seq x y z
N PRO A 1 -3.47 16.78 -6.18
CA PRO A 1 -3.54 17.23 -4.79
C PRO A 1 -2.17 17.61 -4.26
N GLN A 2 -2.15 18.63 -3.43
CA GLN A 2 -0.95 19.06 -2.78
C GLN A 2 -0.82 18.34 -1.43
N ILE A 3 0.32 17.68 -1.22
CA ILE A 3 0.58 16.95 0.00
C ILE A 3 1.76 17.62 0.69
N THR A 4 1.57 18.00 1.95
CA THR A 4 2.58 18.72 2.71
C THR A 4 3.32 17.77 3.65
N LEU A 5 4.55 18.14 4.02
CA LEU A 5 5.36 17.37 4.97
C LEU A 5 4.97 17.62 6.44
N TRP A 6 4.15 18.64 6.69
CA TRP A 6 3.75 18.98 8.07
C TRP A 6 2.83 17.95 8.68
N GLN A 7 2.16 17.17 7.86
CA GLN A 7 1.23 16.13 8.27
C GLN A 7 1.60 14.84 7.59
N ARG A 8 1.26 13.72 8.22
CA ARG A 8 1.40 12.43 7.56
C ARG A 8 0.44 12.39 6.37
N PRO A 9 0.95 12.12 5.17
CA PRO A 9 0.09 12.09 3.99
C PRO A 9 -0.76 10.82 3.97
N LEU A 10 -1.89 10.87 4.65
CA LEU A 10 -2.83 9.75 4.71
C LEU A 10 -3.85 9.88 3.61
N ALA A 11 -4.21 8.74 3.02
CA ALA A 11 -5.23 8.67 1.99
C ALA A 11 -6.19 7.53 2.29
N LYS A 12 -7.45 7.72 1.92
CA LYS A 12 -8.42 6.64 2.01
C LYS A 12 -8.30 5.77 0.77
N ILE A 13 -8.24 4.47 1.00
CA ILE A 13 -8.17 3.48 -0.07
C ILE A 13 -9.33 2.53 0.05
N LYS A 14 -9.73 1.98 -1.08
CA LYS A 14 -10.73 0.90 -1.11
C LYS A 14 -10.08 -0.34 -1.70
N VAL A 15 -10.03 -1.40 -0.91
CA VAL A 15 -9.39 -2.64 -1.29
C VAL A 15 -10.19 -3.81 -0.73
N GLY A 16 -10.44 -4.82 -1.56
CA GLY A 16 -11.20 -5.99 -1.14
C GLY A 16 -12.60 -5.67 -0.64
N GLY A 17 -13.21 -4.57 -1.12
CA GLY A 17 -14.52 -4.14 -0.67
C GLY A 17 -14.52 -3.40 0.66
N GLN A 18 -13.35 -3.11 1.21
CA GLN A 18 -13.22 -2.41 2.49
C GLN A 18 -12.53 -1.07 2.28
N ILE A 19 -12.94 -0.08 3.07
CA ILE A 19 -12.31 1.24 3.08
C ILE A 19 -11.32 1.27 4.21
N LYS A 20 -10.08 1.64 3.90
CA LYS A 20 -8.99 1.73 4.87
C LYS A 20 -8.26 3.04 4.69
N GLU A 21 -7.54 3.45 5.71
CA GLU A 21 -6.67 4.60 5.65
C GLU A 21 -5.22 4.13 5.55
N ALA A 22 -4.44 4.73 4.67
CA ALA A 22 -3.06 4.33 4.45
C ALA A 22 -2.15 5.53 4.34
N LEU A 23 -0.90 5.35 4.74
CA LEU A 23 0.13 6.36 4.65
C LEU A 23 0.76 6.31 3.25
N LEU A 24 0.84 7.44 2.58
CA LEU A 24 1.57 7.55 1.32
C LEU A 24 3.06 7.70 1.64
N ASP A 25 3.84 6.69 1.32
CA ASP A 25 5.26 6.64 1.71
C ASP A 25 6.13 6.48 0.46
N THR A 26 6.77 7.58 0.05
CA THR A 26 7.67 7.58 -1.11
C THR A 26 8.96 6.80 -0.85
N GLY A 27 9.28 6.53 0.42
CA GLY A 27 10.42 5.71 0.78
C GLY A 27 10.17 4.22 0.70
N ALA A 28 8.91 3.82 0.52
CA ALA A 28 8.55 2.41 0.41
C ALA A 28 8.37 2.03 -1.06
N ASP A 29 8.98 0.92 -1.47
CA ASP A 29 8.83 0.42 -2.83
C ASP A 29 7.47 -0.26 -3.03
N ASP A 30 7.00 -0.95 -2.01
CA ASP A 30 5.81 -1.78 -2.08
C ASP A 30 4.69 -1.25 -1.20
N THR A 31 3.47 -1.66 -1.53
CA THR A 31 2.28 -1.38 -0.72
C THR A 31 2.08 -2.52 0.25
N VAL A 32 2.01 -2.21 1.54
CA VAL A 32 1.82 -3.20 2.60
C VAL A 32 0.61 -2.83 3.43
N LEU A 33 -0.32 -3.76 3.56
CA LEU A 33 -1.55 -3.57 4.32
C LEU A 33 -1.56 -4.46 5.55
N GLU A 34 -2.28 -3.99 6.58
CA GLU A 34 -2.55 -4.79 7.77
C GLU A 34 -3.27 -6.08 7.38
N GLU A 35 -3.19 -7.08 8.26
CA GLU A 35 -3.81 -8.38 8.03
C GLU A 35 -5.26 -8.23 7.61
N MET A 36 -5.59 -8.77 6.45
CA MET A 36 -6.94 -8.78 5.91
C MET A 36 -7.10 -9.93 4.93
N ASP A 37 -8.34 -10.30 4.65
CA ASP A 37 -8.63 -11.33 3.67
C ASP A 37 -8.80 -10.70 2.29
N LEU A 38 -8.01 -11.19 1.33
CA LEU A 38 -8.14 -10.81 -0.07
C LEU A 38 -8.43 -12.04 -0.91
N PRO A 39 -9.22 -11.90 -1.99
CA PRO A 39 -9.51 -13.03 -2.86
C PRO A 39 -8.32 -13.38 -3.74
N GLY A 40 -8.25 -14.63 -4.16
CA GLY A 40 -7.26 -15.07 -5.12
C GLY A 40 -6.06 -15.72 -4.50
N ARG A 41 -5.08 -15.98 -5.34
CA ARG A 41 -3.85 -16.65 -4.93
C ARG A 41 -2.85 -15.67 -4.39
N TRP A 42 -2.02 -16.14 -3.49
CA TRP A 42 -0.93 -15.36 -2.95
C TRP A 42 0.33 -16.22 -2.82
N LYS A 43 1.46 -15.56 -2.70
CA LYS A 43 2.73 -16.23 -2.46
C LYS A 43 3.44 -15.56 -1.30
N PRO A 44 4.25 -16.30 -0.54
CA PRO A 44 5.00 -15.70 0.57
C PRO A 44 6.11 -14.80 0.05
N LYS A 45 6.33 -13.71 0.77
CA LYS A 45 7.43 -12.79 0.50
C LYS A 45 8.01 -12.32 1.82
N MET A 46 9.31 -12.10 1.83
CA MET A 46 10.00 -11.54 2.99
C MET A 46 10.37 -10.09 2.70
N ILE A 47 10.03 -9.19 3.59
CA ILE A 47 10.33 -7.76 3.45
C ILE A 47 11.03 -7.25 4.71
N GLY A 48 11.67 -6.09 4.59
CA GLY A 48 12.41 -5.49 5.67
C GLY A 48 13.90 -5.78 5.56
N GLY A 49 14.52 -6.16 6.66
CA GLY A 49 15.94 -6.50 6.71
C GLY A 49 16.70 -5.84 7.83
N ILE A 50 16.21 -4.72 8.37
CA ILE A 50 16.81 -4.09 9.54
C ILE A 50 16.10 -4.65 10.77
N GLY A 51 16.85 -5.39 11.60
CA GLY A 51 16.28 -6.06 12.76
C GLY A 51 15.53 -7.34 12.45
N GLY A 52 15.59 -7.82 11.18
CA GLY A 52 14.97 -9.06 10.75
C GLY A 52 14.02 -8.85 9.58
N PHE A 53 13.61 -9.97 8.99
CA PHE A 53 12.65 -9.97 7.90
C PHE A 53 11.25 -10.27 8.42
N VAL A 54 10.24 -9.72 7.76
CA VAL A 54 8.85 -9.98 8.07
C VAL A 54 8.24 -10.74 6.89
N LYS A 55 7.55 -11.83 7.19
CA LYS A 55 6.87 -12.64 6.18
C LYS A 55 5.50 -12.05 5.90
N VAL A 56 5.23 -11.78 4.64
CA VAL A 56 3.94 -11.24 4.19
C VAL A 56 3.38 -12.11 3.07
N ARG A 57 2.10 -11.91 2.76
CA ARG A 57 1.45 -12.57 1.63
C ARG A 57 1.41 -11.58 0.48
N GLN A 58 1.92 -11.98 -0.67
CA GLN A 58 1.90 -11.16 -1.88
C GLN A 58 0.70 -11.56 -2.74
N TYR A 59 -0.20 -10.62 -2.95
CA TYR A 59 -1.34 -10.77 -3.85
C TYR A 59 -1.09 -9.93 -5.10
N ASP A 60 -1.18 -10.55 -6.27
CA ASP A 60 -1.01 -9.86 -7.53
C ASP A 60 -2.36 -9.47 -8.12
N GLN A 61 -2.39 -8.41 -8.92
CA GLN A 61 -3.57 -7.98 -9.65
C GLN A 61 -4.78 -7.71 -8.74
N ILE A 62 -4.54 -6.96 -7.68
CA ILE A 62 -5.62 -6.58 -6.75
C ILE A 62 -6.13 -5.19 -7.13
N PRO A 63 -7.45 -5.06 -7.36
CA PRO A 63 -8.03 -3.73 -7.62
C PRO A 63 -8.01 -2.88 -6.37
N ILE A 64 -7.47 -1.68 -6.49
CA ILE A 64 -7.41 -0.70 -5.40
C ILE A 64 -7.90 0.63 -5.94
N GLU A 65 -8.70 1.32 -5.13
CA GLU A 65 -9.12 2.68 -5.43
C GLU A 65 -8.45 3.64 -4.45
N ILE A 66 -7.71 4.60 -4.98
CA ILE A 66 -7.00 5.62 -4.20
C ILE A 66 -7.26 6.98 -4.84
N CYS A 67 -7.68 7.96 -4.03
CA CYS A 67 -7.90 9.33 -4.51
C CYS A 67 -8.80 9.37 -5.73
N GLY A 68 -9.80 8.50 -5.79
CA GLY A 68 -10.71 8.40 -6.92
C GLY A 68 -10.18 7.67 -8.13
N HIS A 69 -8.96 7.16 -8.06
CA HIS A 69 -8.34 6.41 -9.15
C HIS A 69 -8.42 4.91 -8.86
N LYS A 70 -8.92 4.16 -9.83
CA LYS A 70 -8.96 2.70 -9.74
C LYS A 70 -7.79 2.13 -10.50
N VAL A 71 -6.98 1.34 -9.80
CA VAL A 71 -5.79 0.69 -10.39
C VAL A 71 -5.75 -0.76 -9.96
N ILE A 72 -4.99 -1.54 -10.71
CA ILE A 72 -4.73 -2.95 -10.36
C ILE A 72 -3.26 -3.06 -10.06
N SER A 73 -2.92 -3.59 -8.90
CA SER A 73 -1.54 -3.62 -8.45
C SER A 73 -1.27 -4.80 -7.53
N THR A 74 0.00 -4.97 -7.21
CA THR A 74 0.44 -5.95 -6.23
C THR A 74 0.33 -5.36 -4.84
N VAL A 75 -0.22 -6.15 -3.91
CA VAL A 75 -0.42 -5.76 -2.53
C VAL A 75 0.19 -6.80 -1.62
N LEU A 76 0.94 -6.36 -0.63
CA LEU A 76 1.47 -7.22 0.42
C LEU A 76 0.60 -7.10 1.65
N VAL A 77 0.29 -8.22 2.30
CA VAL A 77 -0.55 -8.26 3.50
C VAL A 77 0.21 -8.96 4.60
N GLY A 78 0.31 -8.32 5.75
CA GLY A 78 1.03 -8.90 6.89
C GLY A 78 1.01 -8.02 8.12
N PRO A 79 1.82 -8.37 9.13
CA PRO A 79 1.85 -7.66 10.40
C PRO A 79 2.58 -6.33 10.27
N THR A 80 1.89 -5.32 9.82
CA THR A 80 2.39 -3.95 9.77
C THR A 80 1.59 -3.09 10.74
N PRO A 81 2.22 -2.14 11.45
CA PRO A 81 1.50 -1.25 12.34
C PRO A 81 0.68 -0.19 11.61
N GLN A 82 0.93 -0.01 10.32
CA GLN A 82 0.31 1.03 9.51
C GLN A 82 0.16 0.53 8.08
N ASN A 83 -1.01 0.79 7.48
CA ASN A 83 -1.18 0.57 6.04
C ASN A 83 -0.30 1.56 5.30
N ILE A 84 0.50 1.07 4.36
CA ILE A 84 1.47 1.87 3.62
C ILE A 84 1.24 1.70 2.13
N ILE A 85 1.12 2.83 1.43
CA ILE A 85 1.07 2.86 -0.02
C ILE A 85 2.47 3.22 -0.52
N GLY A 86 3.08 2.30 -1.24
CA GLY A 86 4.41 2.50 -1.77
C GLY A 86 4.42 3.08 -3.17
N ARG A 87 5.62 3.22 -3.72
CA ARG A 87 5.82 3.81 -5.05
C ARG A 87 5.16 3.01 -6.16
N ASN A 88 5.01 1.70 -5.97
CA ASN A 88 4.38 0.85 -6.99
C ASN A 88 2.95 1.30 -7.33
N LEU A 89 2.23 1.84 -6.35
CA LEU A 89 0.89 2.37 -6.57
C LEU A 89 0.91 3.85 -6.90
N MET A 90 1.75 4.62 -6.23
CA MET A 90 1.80 6.07 -6.47
C MET A 90 2.15 6.40 -7.91
N THR A 91 3.02 5.63 -8.54
CA THR A 91 3.36 5.85 -9.95
C THR A 91 2.17 5.59 -10.88
N GLN A 92 1.33 4.62 -10.54
CA GLN A 92 0.17 4.29 -11.37
C GLN A 92 -0.92 5.35 -11.33
N ILE A 93 -1.12 5.97 -10.20
CA ILE A 93 -2.17 6.98 -10.05
C ILE A 93 -1.68 8.38 -10.41
N GLY A 94 -0.42 8.51 -10.80
CA GLY A 94 0.15 9.81 -11.13
C GLY A 94 0.27 10.74 -9.94
N CYS A 95 0.27 10.18 -8.73
CA CYS A 95 0.39 10.98 -7.51
C CYS A 95 1.84 11.37 -7.29
N THR A 96 2.10 12.66 -7.29
CA THR A 96 3.40 13.18 -6.93
C THR A 96 3.28 13.90 -5.59
N LEU A 97 4.24 13.64 -4.71
CA LEU A 97 4.32 14.35 -3.45
C LEU A 97 5.13 15.62 -3.69
N ASN A 98 4.47 16.75 -3.61
CA ASN A 98 5.11 18.05 -3.76
C ASN A 98 5.44 18.59 -2.38
N PHE A 99 6.71 18.56 -2.07
CA PHE A 99 7.20 19.03 -0.78
C PHE A 99 7.69 20.47 -0.87
#